data_c3de6af6a93d4a4e8a8df085d304e019
#
_entry.id   c3de6af6a93d4a4e8a8df085d304e019
#
_cell.length_a   1.000
_cell.length_b   1.000
_cell.length_c   1.000
_cell.angle_alpha   90.00
_cell.angle_beta   90.00
_cell.angle_gamma   90.00
#
_symmetry.space_group_name_H-M   'P 1'
#
loop_
_entity.id
_entity.type
_entity.pdbx_description
1 polymer ?
#
loop_
_entity_poly.entity_id
_entity_poly.type
_entity_poly.pdbx_seq_one_letter_code
_entity_poly.pdbx_strand_id
1 'polypeptide(L)'
;MKPLFFISCPIDTYSGYGARSRDIVKALLKSDKYDIKILPQRWGSTPFGFLQADNPEHKQILDCIWNQPQLPKQPEVWMQITVPNEFQAIGKFNIGITAGIETTICAPQWVDGCNRMDLILTSSEHAKKVFENSSFEEKKHSYFISVIISL
;
A
#
# COMPACT_ATOMS: atom_id res chain seq x y z
N MET A 1 -3.58 -20.40 -14.17
CA MET A 1 -3.08 -20.02 -12.81
C MET A 1 -3.19 -18.50 -12.68
N LYS A 2 -3.80 -18.00 -11.60
CA LYS A 2 -3.93 -16.55 -11.38
C LYS A 2 -2.58 -15.94 -10.98
N PRO A 3 -2.25 -14.71 -11.43
CA PRO A 3 -1.06 -14.01 -10.99
C PRO A 3 -1.08 -13.78 -9.47
N LEU A 4 0.07 -13.93 -8.82
CA LEU A 4 0.22 -13.76 -7.38
C LEU A 4 0.26 -12.27 -7.04
N PHE A 5 -0.63 -11.82 -6.16
CA PHE A 5 -0.76 -10.45 -5.71
C PHE A 5 -0.60 -10.38 -4.18
N PHE A 6 0.50 -9.82 -3.71
CA PHE A 6 0.71 -9.58 -2.28
C PHE A 6 0.33 -8.14 -1.91
N ILE A 7 -0.38 -8.01 -0.79
CA ILE A 7 -0.79 -6.73 -0.21
C ILE A 7 -0.25 -6.64 1.21
N SER A 8 0.66 -5.72 1.45
CA SER A 8 1.16 -5.41 2.78
C SER A 8 0.42 -4.19 3.31
N CYS A 9 -0.39 -4.36 4.36
CA CYS A 9 -1.29 -3.31 4.83
C CYS A 9 -1.79 -3.54 6.26
N PRO A 10 -2.29 -2.49 6.97
CA PRO A 10 -2.85 -2.61 8.31
C PRO A 10 -4.29 -3.15 8.29
N ILE A 11 -4.51 -4.32 7.68
CA ILE A 11 -5.82 -4.89 7.34
C ILE A 11 -6.74 -5.10 8.55
N ASP A 12 -6.16 -5.45 9.71
CA ASP A 12 -6.88 -5.84 10.93
C ASP A 12 -6.92 -4.72 11.99
N THR A 13 -6.58 -3.50 11.62
CA THR A 13 -6.52 -2.36 12.56
C THR A 13 -7.78 -1.49 12.52
N TYR A 14 -8.05 -0.81 13.65
CA TYR A 14 -9.12 0.19 13.80
C TYR A 14 -8.69 1.58 13.29
N SER A 15 -7.94 1.66 12.20
CA SER A 15 -7.45 2.91 11.60
C SER A 15 -8.13 3.23 10.28
N GLY A 16 -8.01 4.48 9.82
CA GLY A 16 -8.42 4.88 8.48
C GLY A 16 -7.66 4.13 7.38
N TYR A 17 -6.37 3.87 7.57
CA TYR A 17 -5.57 3.02 6.69
C TYR A 17 -6.06 1.57 6.70
N GLY A 18 -6.49 1.04 7.85
CA GLY A 18 -7.12 -0.27 7.95
C GLY A 18 -8.44 -0.34 7.18
N ALA A 19 -9.32 0.65 7.33
CA ALA A 19 -10.57 0.75 6.59
C ALA A 19 -10.32 0.77 5.08
N ARG A 20 -9.42 1.63 4.62
CA ARG A 20 -9.03 1.72 3.20
C ARG A 20 -8.45 0.40 2.67
N SER A 21 -7.62 -0.26 3.46
CA SER A 21 -7.05 -1.56 3.12
C SER A 21 -8.14 -2.61 2.89
N ARG A 22 -9.13 -2.67 3.77
CA ARG A 22 -10.27 -3.61 3.64
C ARG A 22 -11.10 -3.34 2.40
N ASP A 23 -11.36 -2.08 2.07
CA ASP A 23 -12.12 -1.72 0.86
C ASP A 23 -11.39 -2.13 -0.42
N ILE A 24 -10.09 -1.87 -0.49
CA ILE A 24 -9.25 -2.24 -1.63
C ILE A 24 -9.18 -3.77 -1.77
N VAL A 25 -8.94 -4.50 -0.69
CA VAL A 25 -8.88 -5.95 -0.71
C VAL A 25 -10.21 -6.55 -1.16
N LYS A 26 -11.34 -6.06 -0.64
CA LYS A 26 -12.68 -6.51 -1.07
C LYS A 26 -12.91 -6.28 -2.58
N ALA A 27 -12.50 -5.12 -3.10
CA ALA A 27 -12.62 -4.82 -4.53
C ALA A 27 -11.77 -5.77 -5.38
N LEU A 28 -10.55 -6.05 -4.95
CA LEU A 28 -9.64 -6.98 -5.63
C LEU A 28 -10.17 -8.42 -5.60
N LEU A 29 -10.70 -8.89 -4.45
CA LEU A 29 -11.33 -10.21 -4.32
C LEU A 29 -12.51 -10.35 -5.27
N LYS A 30 -13.37 -9.32 -5.36
CA LYS A 30 -14.51 -9.30 -6.31
C LYS A 30 -14.07 -9.42 -7.77
N SER A 31 -12.89 -8.91 -8.13
CA SER A 31 -12.40 -8.98 -9.51
C SER A 31 -12.06 -10.42 -9.93
N ASP A 32 -11.76 -11.28 -8.99
CA ASP A 32 -11.36 -12.68 -9.16
C ASP A 32 -10.19 -12.93 -10.14
N LYS A 33 -9.38 -11.88 -10.39
CA LYS A 33 -8.28 -11.92 -11.37
C LYS A 33 -6.97 -12.42 -10.80
N TYR A 34 -6.78 -12.35 -9.47
CA TYR A 34 -5.51 -12.58 -8.80
C TYR A 34 -5.61 -13.64 -7.71
N ASP A 35 -4.49 -14.31 -7.43
CA ASP A 35 -4.28 -15.05 -6.18
C ASP A 35 -3.77 -14.05 -5.12
N ILE A 36 -4.67 -13.62 -4.24
CA ILE A 36 -4.41 -12.56 -3.27
C ILE A 36 -3.87 -13.13 -1.98
N LYS A 37 -2.75 -12.59 -1.51
CA LYS A 37 -2.18 -12.83 -0.19
C LYS A 37 -1.98 -11.53 0.55
N ILE A 38 -2.24 -11.52 1.85
CA ILE A 38 -2.18 -10.34 2.70
C ILE A 38 -1.11 -10.53 3.76
N LEU A 39 -0.22 -9.54 3.88
CA LEU A 39 0.72 -9.40 4.99
C LEU A 39 0.21 -8.33 5.93
N PRO A 40 -0.35 -8.70 7.10
CA PRO A 40 -0.85 -7.74 8.06
C PRO A 40 0.29 -6.90 8.64
N GLN A 41 0.09 -5.59 8.69
CA GLN A 41 1.02 -4.64 9.30
C GLN A 41 0.41 -3.97 10.53
N ARG A 42 1.26 -3.51 11.42
CA ARG A 42 0.88 -2.60 12.51
C ARG A 42 0.64 -1.20 11.96
N TRP A 43 -0.20 -0.45 12.67
CA TRP A 43 -0.39 0.97 12.44
C TRP A 43 -0.20 1.73 13.76
N GLY A 44 1.05 2.10 14.04
CA GLY A 44 1.43 2.70 15.31
C GLY A 44 0.97 1.87 16.51
N SER A 45 0.29 2.52 17.45
CA SER A 45 -0.32 1.90 18.64
C SER A 45 -1.78 1.50 18.44
N THR A 46 -2.32 1.60 17.22
CA THR A 46 -3.71 1.28 16.93
C THR A 46 -4.02 -0.19 17.23
N PRO A 47 -5.16 -0.49 17.92
CA PRO A 47 -5.54 -1.86 18.24
C PRO A 47 -5.78 -2.72 16.99
N PHE A 48 -5.47 -4.00 17.11
CA PHE A 48 -5.87 -5.07 16.19
C PHE A 48 -7.22 -5.67 16.56
N GLY A 49 -7.71 -6.60 15.73
CA GLY A 49 -8.89 -7.39 16.01
C GLY A 49 -10.17 -6.79 15.41
N PHE A 50 -10.03 -5.99 14.35
CA PHE A 50 -11.20 -5.52 13.59
C PHE A 50 -11.90 -6.66 12.84
N LEU A 51 -11.11 -7.59 12.27
CA LEU A 51 -11.65 -8.70 11.50
C LEU A 51 -12.22 -9.78 12.43
N GLN A 52 -13.46 -10.20 12.15
CA GLN A 52 -14.19 -11.19 12.94
C GLN A 52 -14.49 -12.41 12.07
N ALA A 53 -14.14 -13.60 12.56
CA ALA A 53 -14.24 -14.84 11.79
C ALA A 53 -15.68 -15.29 11.51
N ASP A 54 -16.64 -14.84 12.29
CA ASP A 54 -18.08 -15.09 12.13
C ASP A 54 -18.75 -14.19 11.08
N ASN A 55 -18.06 -13.12 10.67
CA ASN A 55 -18.51 -12.26 9.57
C ASN A 55 -18.06 -12.83 8.23
N PRO A 56 -18.97 -13.17 7.29
CA PRO A 56 -18.60 -13.78 6.01
C PRO A 56 -17.67 -12.93 5.14
N GLU A 57 -17.82 -11.59 5.17
CA GLU A 57 -16.94 -10.68 4.41
C GLU A 57 -15.54 -10.64 5.01
N HIS A 58 -15.44 -10.61 6.35
CA HIS A 58 -14.15 -10.64 7.03
C HIS A 58 -13.45 -11.98 6.85
N LYS A 59 -14.22 -13.09 6.82
CA LYS A 59 -13.67 -14.42 6.58
C LYS A 59 -12.94 -14.51 5.25
N GLN A 60 -13.47 -13.94 4.18
CA GLN A 60 -12.78 -13.90 2.88
C GLN A 60 -11.42 -13.19 2.95
N ILE A 61 -11.32 -12.13 3.74
CA ILE A 61 -10.06 -11.43 3.98
C ILE A 61 -9.11 -12.29 4.83
N LEU A 62 -9.63 -12.89 5.91
CA LEU A 62 -8.85 -13.76 6.80
C LEU A 62 -8.26 -14.97 6.08
N ASP A 63 -9.00 -15.57 5.15
CA ASP A 63 -8.54 -16.69 4.32
C ASP A 63 -7.37 -16.32 3.39
N CYS A 64 -7.15 -15.03 3.14
CA CYS A 64 -6.03 -14.53 2.34
C CYS A 64 -4.78 -14.18 3.16
N ILE A 65 -4.86 -14.20 4.50
CA ILE A 65 -3.72 -13.83 5.34
C ILE A 65 -2.57 -14.83 5.17
N TRP A 66 -1.40 -14.29 4.88
CA TRP A 66 -0.16 -15.06 4.73
C TRP A 66 0.60 -15.10 6.06
N ASN A 67 0.72 -16.29 6.62
CA ASN A 67 1.31 -16.52 7.94
C ASN A 67 2.72 -17.15 7.88
N GLN A 68 3.31 -17.25 6.69
CA GLN A 68 4.65 -17.81 6.54
C GLN A 68 5.72 -16.71 6.61
N PRO A 69 6.92 -17.01 7.15
CA PRO A 69 7.99 -16.01 7.30
C PRO A 69 8.60 -15.58 5.96
N GLN A 70 8.44 -16.38 4.92
CA GLN A 70 8.99 -16.11 3.59
C GLN A 70 7.89 -16.10 2.54
N LEU A 71 8.08 -15.26 1.51
CA LEU A 71 7.21 -15.29 0.34
C LEU A 71 7.43 -16.59 -0.45
N PRO A 72 6.38 -17.18 -1.05
CA PRO A 72 6.52 -18.43 -1.80
C PRO A 72 7.33 -18.25 -3.09
N LYS A 73 7.27 -17.05 -3.66
CA LYS A 73 8.03 -16.57 -4.83
C LYS A 73 7.92 -15.06 -4.92
N GLN A 74 8.68 -14.43 -5.82
CA GLN A 74 8.47 -13.03 -6.14
C GLN A 74 7.05 -12.82 -6.70
N PRO A 75 6.20 -11.98 -6.08
CA PRO A 75 4.85 -11.74 -6.58
C PRO A 75 4.87 -10.98 -7.91
N GLU A 76 3.89 -11.23 -8.75
CA GLU A 76 3.67 -10.45 -9.97
C GLU A 76 3.32 -9.00 -9.63
N VAL A 77 2.51 -8.80 -8.57
CA VAL A 77 2.19 -7.48 -8.04
C VAL A 77 2.45 -7.45 -6.54
N TRP A 78 3.13 -6.43 -6.09
CA TRP A 78 3.29 -6.06 -4.68
C TRP A 78 2.62 -4.71 -4.45
N MET A 79 1.66 -4.68 -3.53
CA MET A 79 0.99 -3.45 -3.09
C MET A 79 1.29 -3.19 -1.63
N GLN A 80 1.64 -1.97 -1.30
CA GLN A 80 1.89 -1.57 0.08
C GLN A 80 1.07 -0.33 0.43
N ILE A 81 0.28 -0.43 1.51
CA ILE A 81 -0.61 0.63 1.99
C ILE A 81 -0.07 1.13 3.31
N THR A 82 0.72 2.20 3.24
CA THR A 82 1.43 2.77 4.39
C THR A 82 1.99 4.15 4.06
N VAL A 83 2.82 4.71 4.94
CA VAL A 83 3.56 5.94 4.68
C VAL A 83 4.73 5.69 3.70
N PRO A 84 5.05 6.66 2.81
CA PRO A 84 5.97 6.42 1.70
C PRO A 84 7.39 5.99 2.06
N ASN A 85 7.92 6.43 3.19
CA ASN A 85 9.27 6.04 3.62
C ASN A 85 9.40 4.54 3.94
N GLU A 86 8.27 3.83 4.11
CA GLU A 86 8.22 2.39 4.34
C GLU A 86 8.07 1.57 3.04
N PHE A 87 7.85 2.22 1.91
CA PHE A 87 7.66 1.51 0.64
C PHE A 87 8.89 0.71 0.22
N GLN A 88 8.65 -0.52 -0.25
CA GLN A 88 9.67 -1.45 -0.71
C GLN A 88 9.28 -2.07 -2.05
N ALA A 89 10.22 -2.15 -2.98
CA ALA A 89 10.03 -2.79 -4.28
C ALA A 89 10.33 -4.29 -4.17
N ILE A 90 9.32 -5.11 -3.89
CA ILE A 90 9.44 -6.56 -3.68
C ILE A 90 8.91 -7.35 -4.87
N GLY A 91 7.87 -6.85 -5.53
CA GLY A 91 7.22 -7.50 -6.66
C GLY A 91 7.89 -7.20 -8.00
N LYS A 92 7.36 -7.81 -9.04
CA LYS A 92 7.71 -7.44 -10.42
C LYS A 92 7.11 -6.09 -10.80
N PHE A 93 5.92 -5.77 -10.27
CA PHE A 93 5.28 -4.47 -10.35
C PHE A 93 4.87 -4.03 -8.94
N ASN A 94 5.23 -2.80 -8.55
CA ASN A 94 5.15 -2.32 -7.18
C ASN A 94 4.24 -1.10 -7.08
N ILE A 95 3.20 -1.18 -6.25
CA ILE A 95 2.19 -0.15 -6.04
C ILE A 95 2.28 0.35 -4.60
N GLY A 96 2.48 1.65 -4.42
CA GLY A 96 2.37 2.32 -3.12
C GLY A 96 1.05 3.05 -3.01
N ILE A 97 0.34 2.86 -1.90
CA ILE A 97 -0.88 3.61 -1.58
C ILE A 97 -0.67 4.37 -0.28
N THR A 98 -0.92 5.66 -0.33
CA THR A 98 -0.82 6.54 0.84
C THR A 98 -1.89 7.62 0.81
N ALA A 99 -2.34 8.05 2.00
CA ALA A 99 -3.25 9.18 2.12
C ALA A 99 -2.56 10.51 1.83
N GLY A 100 -1.24 10.55 1.94
CA GLY A 100 -0.46 11.76 1.81
C GLY A 100 -0.37 12.55 3.11
N ILE A 101 -0.15 13.84 2.98
CA ILE A 101 0.08 14.75 4.09
C ILE A 101 -0.66 16.07 3.84
N GLU A 102 -1.06 16.77 4.91
CA GLU A 102 -1.83 18.02 4.83
C GLU A 102 -0.96 19.26 4.62
N THR A 103 0.36 19.11 4.50
CA THR A 103 1.30 20.19 4.19
C THR A 103 1.40 20.40 2.68
N THR A 104 2.15 21.42 2.26
CA THR A 104 2.39 21.73 0.83
C THR A 104 3.58 20.99 0.23
N ILE A 105 4.46 20.45 1.07
CA ILE A 105 5.67 19.72 0.69
C ILE A 105 5.83 18.53 1.63
N CYS A 106 6.25 17.38 1.11
CA CYS A 106 6.59 16.22 1.93
C CYS A 106 8.10 16.10 2.17
N ALA A 107 8.49 15.30 3.16
CA ALA A 107 9.89 15.07 3.48
C ALA A 107 10.63 14.34 2.34
N PRO A 108 11.96 14.58 2.14
CA PRO A 108 12.75 13.91 1.12
C PRO A 108 12.68 12.38 1.17
N GLN A 109 12.63 11.80 2.36
CA GLN A 109 12.49 10.35 2.57
C GLN A 109 11.18 9.79 1.98
N TRP A 110 10.12 10.61 1.94
CA TRP A 110 8.86 10.22 1.32
C TRP A 110 8.94 10.23 -0.20
N VAL A 111 9.62 11.22 -0.78
CA VAL A 111 9.87 11.26 -2.22
C VAL A 111 10.73 10.06 -2.65
N ASP A 112 11.79 9.76 -1.90
CA ASP A 112 12.64 8.59 -2.13
C ASP A 112 11.82 7.28 -2.04
N GLY A 113 10.97 7.15 -1.02
CA GLY A 113 10.07 6.01 -0.89
C GLY A 113 9.11 5.84 -2.07
N CYS A 114 8.50 6.92 -2.53
CA CYS A 114 7.63 6.90 -3.71
C CYS A 114 8.39 6.48 -4.97
N ASN A 115 9.63 6.91 -5.12
CA ASN A 115 10.46 6.57 -6.30
C ASN A 115 10.92 5.11 -6.33
N ARG A 116 10.79 4.36 -5.24
CA ARG A 116 10.98 2.91 -5.24
C ARG A 116 9.83 2.13 -5.87
N MET A 117 8.66 2.78 -6.04
CA MET A 117 7.46 2.14 -6.57
C MET A 117 7.26 2.46 -8.05
N ASP A 118 6.59 1.55 -8.77
CA ASP A 118 6.22 1.75 -10.18
C ASP A 118 4.97 2.63 -10.32
N LEU A 119 4.10 2.61 -9.31
CA LEU A 119 2.86 3.38 -9.27
C LEU A 119 2.57 3.85 -7.85
N ILE A 120 2.21 5.12 -7.70
CA ILE A 120 1.69 5.67 -6.45
C ILE A 120 0.21 6.04 -6.62
N LEU A 121 -0.61 5.59 -5.68
CA LEU A 121 -2.00 5.98 -5.57
C LEU A 121 -2.20 6.83 -4.31
N THR A 122 -2.78 8.00 -4.48
CA THR A 122 -3.12 8.91 -3.38
C THR A 122 -4.64 9.06 -3.23
N SER A 123 -5.07 9.49 -2.05
CA SER A 123 -6.49 9.65 -1.73
C SER A 123 -7.11 10.95 -2.27
N SER A 124 -6.30 11.88 -2.81
CA SER A 124 -6.79 13.18 -3.29
C SER A 124 -5.83 13.85 -4.27
N GLU A 125 -6.38 14.73 -5.10
CA GLU A 125 -5.59 15.60 -5.97
C GLU A 125 -4.64 16.52 -5.17
N HIS A 126 -5.02 16.92 -3.96
CA HIS A 126 -4.14 17.69 -3.08
C HIS A 126 -2.89 16.89 -2.72
N ALA A 127 -3.05 15.67 -2.23
CA ALA A 127 -1.92 14.79 -1.89
C ALA A 127 -1.03 14.52 -3.12
N LYS A 128 -1.63 14.28 -4.29
CA LYS A 128 -0.90 14.13 -5.55
C LYS A 128 -0.02 15.34 -5.84
N LYS A 129 -0.59 16.55 -5.79
CA LYS A 129 0.15 17.81 -6.01
C LYS A 129 1.27 18.03 -5.00
N VAL A 130 1.05 17.66 -3.72
CA VAL A 130 2.09 17.75 -2.69
C VAL A 130 3.30 16.90 -3.09
N PHE A 131 3.10 15.67 -3.53
CA PHE A 131 4.18 14.80 -3.97
C PHE A 131 4.85 15.30 -5.26
N GLU A 132 4.07 15.72 -6.26
CA GLU A 132 4.61 16.26 -7.52
C GLU A 132 5.45 17.53 -7.31
N ASN A 133 5.05 18.40 -6.36
CA ASN A 133 5.75 19.63 -6.04
C ASN A 133 6.94 19.42 -5.08
N SER A 134 7.06 18.26 -4.46
CA SER A 134 8.15 17.92 -3.55
C SER A 134 9.35 17.35 -4.31
N SER A 135 9.93 18.14 -5.23
CA SER A 135 11.19 17.80 -5.87
C SER A 135 12.34 18.39 -5.07
N PHE A 136 13.39 17.61 -4.86
CA PHE A 136 14.61 18.05 -4.18
C PHE A 136 15.79 17.88 -5.12
N GLU A 137 16.55 18.96 -5.33
CA GLU A 137 17.85 18.90 -5.98
C GLU A 137 18.94 18.83 -4.91
N GLU A 138 19.49 17.67 -4.70
CA GLU A 138 20.81 17.54 -4.10
C GLU A 138 21.86 17.50 -5.21
N LYS A 139 23.08 17.98 -4.93
CA LYS A 139 24.18 18.19 -5.90
C LYS A 139 24.50 17.05 -6.88
N LYS A 140 23.81 15.90 -6.79
CA LYS A 140 23.98 14.70 -7.63
C LYS A 140 22.71 13.90 -7.96
N HIS A 141 21.54 14.22 -7.40
CA HIS A 141 20.32 13.42 -7.62
C HIS A 141 19.10 14.33 -7.68
N SER A 142 18.30 14.18 -8.72
CA SER A 142 16.98 14.78 -8.82
C SER A 142 15.94 13.76 -8.39
N TYR A 143 15.10 14.12 -7.41
CA TYR A 143 14.02 13.27 -6.91
C TYR A 143 12.70 13.71 -7.54
N PHE A 144 12.18 12.92 -8.46
CA PHE A 144 10.86 13.12 -9.06
C PHE A 144 10.00 11.89 -8.85
N ILE A 145 8.73 12.07 -8.53
CA ILE A 145 7.76 10.98 -8.53
C ILE A 145 7.20 10.87 -9.95
N SER A 146 7.59 9.83 -10.66
CA SER A 146 7.33 9.69 -12.10
C SER A 146 5.90 9.28 -12.43
N VAL A 147 5.23 8.53 -11.58
CA VAL A 147 3.85 8.08 -11.82
C VAL A 147 3.04 8.14 -10.54
N ILE A 148 2.09 9.06 -10.48
CA ILE A 148 1.18 9.25 -9.36
C ILE A 148 -0.24 9.52 -9.86
N ILE A 149 -1.22 8.85 -9.26
CA ILE A 149 -2.64 8.97 -9.57
C ILE A 149 -3.41 9.24 -8.28
N SER A 150 -4.35 10.18 -8.32
CA SER A 150 -5.36 10.32 -7.26
C SER A 150 -6.52 9.36 -7.48
N LEU A 151 -7.01 8.79 -6.40
CA LEU A 151 -8.19 7.90 -6.39
C LEU A 151 -9.45 8.70 -6.09
#